data_800e1ad4772bdcb40c99006f7547a222
#
_entry.id   800e1ad4772bdcb40c99006f7547a222
#
_cell.length_a   1.000
_cell.length_b   1.000
_cell.length_c   1.000
_cell.angle_alpha   90.00
_cell.angle_beta   90.00
_cell.angle_gamma   90.00
#
_symmetry.space_group_name_H-M   'P 1'
#
loop_
_entity.id
_entity.type
_entity.pdbx_description
1 polymer ?
#
loop_
_entity_poly.entity_id
_entity_poly.type
_entity_poly.pdbx_seq_one_letter_code
_entity_poly.pdbx_strand_id
1 'polypeptide(L)'
;MTEHVRRLISIPTTALEAIDGTERVMLLGEIANNLSVRLDRAEAQGLWLTPVGHAEEVLLRRRFAKGELASPFRGMYARCSTFETASIRERTIRTIRTLGLLHPSWVFCGYSAAVIHGLQVPNNVLGSVHYCANGTSHRGSPLIRHHLRLAPQDIVSNTGVRVTSLRKTLVDCLCTSDFRVGLAITDSAIHWELAGKREIECWIEKDGKGRRGIRQARETVAWADGRSENGGESIARATMIKLGFVAPYLQVEVFDPMEPNNPKRGDFGWRLEDGSWVIGELDGLGKYRKGGVDGTRNGLDAAIRALAAERRRESHLCLSGSKIVRFSMRDVLDTTYFERLLTAAGVPRREEPSD
;
A
#
# COMPACT_ATOMS: atom_id res chain seq x y z
N MET A 1 32.04 15.88 3.08
CA MET A 1 31.90 16.05 4.55
C MET A 1 33.26 16.51 5.05
N THR A 2 33.37 17.76 5.47
CA THR A 2 34.65 18.36 5.91
C THR A 2 35.09 17.72 7.24
N GLU A 3 36.41 17.66 7.45
CA GLU A 3 37.07 17.10 8.65
C GLU A 3 36.54 17.74 9.95
N HIS A 4 36.11 19.00 9.87
CA HIS A 4 35.47 19.76 10.93
C HIS A 4 34.13 19.14 11.40
N VAL A 5 33.30 18.66 10.47
CA VAL A 5 31.98 17.99 10.77
C VAL A 5 32.20 16.63 11.42
N ARG A 6 33.28 15.89 11.08
CA ARG A 6 33.63 14.62 11.75
C ARG A 6 34.05 14.83 13.20
N ARG A 7 34.73 15.92 13.52
CA ARG A 7 35.08 16.28 14.90
C ARG A 7 33.88 16.61 15.77
N LEU A 8 32.87 17.30 15.23
CA LEU A 8 31.67 17.71 15.97
C LEU A 8 30.74 16.53 16.34
N ILE A 9 30.76 15.45 15.54
CA ILE A 9 29.94 14.24 15.79
C ILE A 9 30.56 13.35 16.90
N SER A 10 31.83 13.55 17.23
CA SER A 10 32.58 12.73 18.20
C SER A 10 32.68 13.35 19.60
N ILE A 11 32.02 14.48 19.88
CA ILE A 11 32.13 15.16 21.18
C ILE A 11 31.32 14.40 22.24
N PRO A 12 31.91 13.86 23.31
CA PRO A 12 31.18 13.25 24.41
C PRO A 12 30.24 14.27 25.08
N THR A 13 29.12 13.82 25.59
CA THR A 13 28.09 14.67 26.24
C THR A 13 28.69 15.50 27.39
N THR A 14 29.73 15.00 28.09
CA THR A 14 30.47 15.69 29.15
C THR A 14 31.32 16.85 28.64
N ALA A 15 31.73 16.88 27.38
CA ALA A 15 32.49 17.98 26.80
C ALA A 15 31.60 19.19 26.41
N LEU A 16 30.32 18.99 26.19
CA LEU A 16 29.33 20.05 25.90
C LEU A 16 28.99 20.88 27.15
N GLU A 17 29.21 20.36 28.35
CA GLU A 17 28.94 21.07 29.61
C GLU A 17 30.07 22.07 29.98
N ALA A 18 31.23 21.93 29.34
CA ALA A 18 32.42 22.79 29.59
C ALA A 18 32.54 23.96 28.58
N ILE A 19 31.64 24.12 27.64
CA ILE A 19 31.68 25.14 26.58
C ILE A 19 30.91 26.38 27.03
N ASP A 20 31.48 27.57 26.80
CA ASP A 20 30.82 28.85 27.07
C ASP A 20 29.46 28.99 26.38
N GLY A 21 28.53 29.68 27.02
CA GLY A 21 27.12 29.78 26.59
C GLY A 21 26.94 30.25 25.14
N THR A 22 27.78 31.16 24.66
CA THR A 22 27.73 31.70 23.28
C THR A 22 28.20 30.68 22.25
N GLU A 23 29.30 30.00 22.54
CA GLU A 23 29.88 28.94 21.70
C GLU A 23 28.94 27.71 21.63
N ARG A 24 28.28 27.40 22.74
CA ARG A 24 27.25 26.36 22.83
C ARG A 24 26.02 26.66 21.94
N VAL A 25 25.55 27.92 21.89
CA VAL A 25 24.43 28.36 21.03
C VAL A 25 24.83 28.27 19.56
N MET A 26 26.04 28.69 19.19
CA MET A 26 26.55 28.58 17.82
C MET A 26 26.65 27.11 17.38
N LEU A 27 27.25 26.27 18.23
CA LEU A 27 27.40 24.82 17.96
C LEU A 27 26.01 24.12 17.81
N LEU A 28 25.06 24.44 18.67
CA LEU A 28 23.68 23.92 18.58
C LEU A 28 22.96 24.41 17.30
N GLY A 29 23.25 25.67 16.87
CA GLY A 29 22.74 26.21 15.61
C GLY A 29 23.32 25.48 14.39
N GLU A 30 24.61 25.19 14.36
CA GLU A 30 25.26 24.41 13.29
C GLU A 30 24.75 22.98 13.24
N ILE A 31 24.60 22.31 14.39
CA ILE A 31 24.02 20.98 14.49
C ILE A 31 22.56 20.97 14.00
N ALA A 32 21.77 21.99 14.37
CA ALA A 32 20.39 22.12 13.95
C ALA A 32 20.26 22.34 12.43
N ASN A 33 21.11 23.20 11.86
CA ASN A 33 21.16 23.44 10.42
C ASN A 33 21.60 22.19 9.65
N ASN A 34 22.60 21.47 10.15
CA ASN A 34 23.04 20.22 9.55
C ASN A 34 21.93 19.15 9.61
N LEU A 35 21.18 19.07 10.71
CA LEU A 35 20.07 18.13 10.86
C LEU A 35 18.93 18.45 9.88
N SER A 36 18.58 19.74 9.69
CA SER A 36 17.56 20.12 8.70
C SER A 36 17.97 19.70 7.28
N VAL A 37 19.20 19.99 6.87
CA VAL A 37 19.73 19.59 5.56
C VAL A 37 19.72 18.07 5.37
N ARG A 38 20.02 17.32 6.42
CA ARG A 38 19.99 15.86 6.37
C ARG A 38 18.57 15.29 6.30
N LEU A 39 17.60 15.92 6.98
CA LEU A 39 16.18 15.59 6.85
C LEU A 39 15.70 15.85 5.41
N ASP A 40 16.02 17.04 4.85
CA ASP A 40 15.68 17.39 3.46
C ASP A 40 16.23 16.36 2.47
N ARG A 41 17.49 15.98 2.63
CA ARG A 41 18.14 14.99 1.78
C ARG A 41 17.51 13.60 1.91
N ALA A 42 17.21 13.15 3.12
CA ALA A 42 16.56 11.87 3.35
C ALA A 42 15.15 11.86 2.71
N GLU A 43 14.39 12.92 2.91
CA GLU A 43 13.04 13.08 2.35
C GLU A 43 13.05 13.10 0.82
N ALA A 44 13.97 13.85 0.21
CA ALA A 44 14.15 13.92 -1.25
C ALA A 44 14.53 12.55 -1.85
N GLN A 45 15.28 11.74 -1.12
CA GLN A 45 15.67 10.39 -1.54
C GLN A 45 14.60 9.33 -1.23
N GLY A 46 13.47 9.70 -0.60
CA GLY A 46 12.45 8.76 -0.17
C GLY A 46 12.95 7.79 0.91
N LEU A 47 13.74 8.30 1.85
CA LEU A 47 14.33 7.59 2.98
C LEU A 47 13.87 8.19 4.30
N TRP A 48 14.14 7.49 5.39
CA TRP A 48 14.08 8.01 6.74
C TRP A 48 15.48 8.39 7.21
N LEU A 49 15.59 9.44 8.02
CA LEU A 49 16.86 9.84 8.63
C LEU A 49 17.31 8.79 9.65
N THR A 50 18.55 8.38 9.58
CA THR A 50 19.19 7.52 10.57
C THR A 50 20.34 8.25 11.24
N PRO A 51 20.58 8.06 12.57
CA PRO A 51 21.66 8.72 13.28
C PRO A 51 23.04 8.22 12.80
N VAL A 52 24.02 9.13 12.81
CA VAL A 52 25.43 8.82 12.61
C VAL A 52 26.14 8.98 13.95
N GLY A 53 26.26 7.89 14.70
CA GLY A 53 26.90 7.87 15.99
C GLY A 53 25.98 8.19 17.18
N HIS A 54 26.52 7.97 18.39
CA HIS A 54 25.73 8.00 19.62
C HIS A 54 25.21 9.40 19.99
N ALA A 55 26.01 10.43 19.79
CA ALA A 55 25.62 11.81 20.12
C ALA A 55 24.39 12.27 19.33
N GLU A 56 24.35 11.97 18.04
CA GLU A 56 23.20 12.28 17.21
C GLU A 56 21.98 11.41 17.55
N GLU A 57 22.19 10.14 17.90
CA GLU A 57 21.11 9.28 18.37
C GLU A 57 20.41 9.86 19.61
N VAL A 58 21.20 10.33 20.59
CA VAL A 58 20.66 10.99 21.79
C VAL A 58 19.89 12.27 21.45
N LEU A 59 20.43 13.09 20.53
CA LEU A 59 19.77 14.30 20.06
C LEU A 59 18.42 14.00 19.40
N LEU A 60 18.40 13.05 18.46
CA LEU A 60 17.17 12.66 17.72
C LEU A 60 16.13 12.06 18.66
N ARG A 61 16.54 11.24 19.63
CA ARG A 61 15.63 10.71 20.67
C ARG A 61 15.00 11.81 21.52
N ARG A 62 15.79 12.83 21.92
CA ARG A 62 15.28 13.98 22.69
C ARG A 62 14.26 14.79 21.88
N ARG A 63 14.54 15.04 20.59
CA ARG A 63 13.60 15.73 19.70
C ARG A 63 12.32 14.94 19.45
N PHE A 64 12.43 13.63 19.28
CA PHE A 64 11.28 12.74 19.22
C PHE A 64 10.45 12.80 20.51
N ALA A 65 11.08 12.71 21.68
CA ALA A 65 10.39 12.79 22.97
C ALA A 65 9.66 14.13 23.19
N LYS A 66 10.13 15.22 22.55
CA LYS A 66 9.47 16.55 22.55
C LYS A 66 8.39 16.69 21.48
N GLY A 67 8.15 15.69 20.65
CA GLY A 67 7.19 15.76 19.54
C GLY A 67 7.66 16.59 18.33
N GLU A 68 8.94 16.99 18.27
CA GLU A 68 9.51 17.74 17.15
C GLU A 68 9.77 16.87 15.92
N LEU A 69 9.94 15.57 16.12
CA LEU A 69 10.13 14.55 15.08
C LEU A 69 9.21 13.37 15.30
N ALA A 70 8.90 12.67 14.22
CA ALA A 70 8.28 11.35 14.24
C ALA A 70 9.35 10.25 14.19
N SER A 71 9.04 9.06 14.73
CA SER A 71 9.88 7.86 14.60
C SER A 71 9.12 6.77 13.85
N PRO A 72 9.23 6.72 12.50
CA PRO A 72 8.55 5.74 11.66
C PRO A 72 8.92 4.30 11.97
N PHE A 73 10.16 4.09 12.41
CA PHE A 73 10.73 2.80 12.76
C PHE A 73 11.83 2.99 13.79
N ARG A 74 12.19 1.94 14.51
CA ARG A 74 13.27 2.01 15.52
C ARG A 74 14.58 2.54 14.90
N GLY A 75 15.10 3.63 15.44
CA GLY A 75 16.32 4.29 14.95
C GLY A 75 16.17 5.06 13.67
N MET A 76 14.93 5.32 13.23
CA MET A 76 14.62 6.14 12.07
C MET A 76 13.76 7.33 12.47
N TYR A 77 14.04 8.48 11.87
CA TYR A 77 13.39 9.74 12.22
C TYR A 77 12.92 10.49 10.97
N ALA A 78 11.87 11.27 11.11
CA ALA A 78 11.29 12.08 10.06
C ALA A 78 10.67 13.35 10.64
N ARG A 79 10.41 14.38 9.83
CA ARG A 79 9.51 15.45 10.21
C ARG A 79 8.10 14.92 10.44
N CYS A 80 7.40 15.45 11.44
CA CYS A 80 6.02 15.06 11.72
C CYS A 80 5.13 15.26 10.49
N SER A 81 5.26 16.39 9.79
CA SER A 81 4.51 16.69 8.56
C SER A 81 4.74 15.63 7.46
N THR A 82 5.99 15.25 7.21
CA THR A 82 6.34 14.22 6.21
C THR A 82 5.78 12.86 6.61
N PHE A 83 5.84 12.52 7.90
CA PHE A 83 5.30 11.26 8.39
C PHE A 83 3.77 11.22 8.30
N GLU A 84 3.08 12.27 8.70
CA GLU A 84 1.62 12.35 8.73
C GLU A 84 1.00 12.35 7.33
N THR A 85 1.63 13.03 6.37
CA THR A 85 1.16 13.09 4.98
C THR A 85 1.44 11.81 4.19
N ALA A 86 2.47 11.05 4.57
CA ALA A 86 2.81 9.80 3.90
C ALA A 86 1.77 8.70 4.17
N SER A 87 1.32 8.03 3.12
CA SER A 87 0.47 6.83 3.21
C SER A 87 1.21 5.68 3.91
N ILE A 88 0.47 4.69 4.42
CA ILE A 88 1.06 3.47 5.00
C ILE A 88 2.01 2.80 4.02
N ARG A 89 1.62 2.72 2.75
CA ARG A 89 2.46 2.18 1.66
C ARG A 89 3.77 2.95 1.51
N GLU A 90 3.72 4.28 1.45
CA GLU A 90 4.93 5.12 1.34
C GLU A 90 5.84 4.98 2.55
N ARG A 91 5.26 4.97 3.77
CA ARG A 91 6.03 4.72 5.01
C ARG A 91 6.73 3.37 4.96
N THR A 92 6.05 2.32 4.49
CA THR A 92 6.63 0.98 4.34
C THR A 92 7.76 0.96 3.33
N ILE A 93 7.59 1.56 2.15
CA ILE A 93 8.63 1.65 1.11
C ILE A 93 9.86 2.40 1.63
N ARG A 94 9.69 3.57 2.26
CA ARG A 94 10.78 4.34 2.86
C ARG A 94 11.52 3.54 3.93
N THR A 95 10.80 2.79 4.77
CA THR A 95 11.38 1.93 5.81
C THR A 95 12.22 0.81 5.18
N ILE A 96 11.69 0.11 4.17
CA ILE A 96 12.41 -0.96 3.47
C ILE A 96 13.67 -0.41 2.80
N ARG A 97 13.59 0.73 2.11
CA ARG A 97 14.73 1.36 1.45
C ARG A 97 15.81 1.78 2.45
N THR A 98 15.40 2.36 3.58
CA THR A 98 16.33 2.74 4.66
C THR A 98 17.00 1.51 5.26
N LEU A 99 16.25 0.44 5.54
CA LEU A 99 16.80 -0.83 6.03
C LEU A 99 17.76 -1.47 5.01
N GLY A 100 17.45 -1.38 3.71
CA GLY A 100 18.33 -1.90 2.64
C GLY A 100 19.68 -1.19 2.61
N LEU A 101 19.73 0.12 2.90
CA LEU A 101 20.99 0.85 3.03
C LEU A 101 21.76 0.46 4.30
N LEU A 102 21.07 0.25 5.43
CA LEU A 102 21.69 -0.16 6.69
C LEU A 102 22.16 -1.62 6.65
N HIS A 103 21.49 -2.46 5.88
CA HIS A 103 21.72 -3.91 5.79
C HIS A 103 21.82 -4.36 4.32
N PRO A 104 22.92 -4.06 3.60
CA PRO A 104 23.03 -4.36 2.15
C PRO A 104 22.96 -5.85 1.80
N SER A 105 23.19 -6.73 2.77
CA SER A 105 23.09 -8.19 2.58
C SER A 105 21.66 -8.72 2.69
N TRP A 106 20.72 -7.94 3.21
CA TRP A 106 19.34 -8.37 3.33
C TRP A 106 18.67 -8.47 1.96
N VAL A 107 17.82 -9.46 1.81
CA VAL A 107 16.94 -9.63 0.65
C VAL A 107 15.51 -9.52 1.16
N PHE A 108 14.78 -8.48 0.78
CA PHE A 108 13.38 -8.35 1.17
C PHE A 108 12.53 -9.34 0.37
N CYS A 109 11.50 -9.91 1.02
CA CYS A 109 10.66 -10.97 0.44
C CYS A 109 9.19 -10.78 0.83
N GLY A 110 8.30 -11.66 0.37
CA GLY A 110 6.88 -11.63 0.67
C GLY A 110 6.26 -10.26 0.39
N TYR A 111 5.44 -9.74 1.32
CA TYR A 111 4.76 -8.45 1.14
C TYR A 111 5.72 -7.26 1.00
N SER A 112 6.91 -7.33 1.62
CA SER A 112 7.92 -6.28 1.45
C SER A 112 8.49 -6.24 0.04
N ALA A 113 8.76 -7.38 -0.57
CA ALA A 113 9.15 -7.43 -1.98
C ALA A 113 7.97 -7.02 -2.89
N ALA A 114 6.77 -7.49 -2.60
CA ALA A 114 5.57 -7.16 -3.37
C ALA A 114 5.33 -5.64 -3.46
N VAL A 115 5.45 -4.92 -2.33
CA VAL A 115 5.27 -3.46 -2.32
C VAL A 115 6.37 -2.73 -3.08
N ILE A 116 7.62 -3.24 -3.06
CA ILE A 116 8.75 -2.69 -3.81
C ILE A 116 8.60 -2.96 -5.32
N HIS A 117 8.02 -4.10 -5.71
CA HIS A 117 7.65 -4.38 -7.10
C HIS A 117 6.49 -3.54 -7.63
N GLY A 118 5.86 -2.72 -6.79
CA GLY A 118 4.72 -1.90 -7.20
C GLY A 118 3.35 -2.56 -7.00
N LEU A 119 3.31 -3.84 -6.57
CA LEU A 119 2.06 -4.58 -6.40
C LEU A 119 1.15 -3.96 -5.33
N GLN A 120 -0.15 -4.10 -5.49
CA GLN A 120 -1.15 -3.60 -4.54
C GLN A 120 -1.25 -4.54 -3.33
N VAL A 121 -0.52 -4.18 -2.28
CA VAL A 121 -0.54 -4.90 -1.01
C VAL A 121 -1.45 -4.16 -0.04
N PRO A 122 -2.47 -4.81 0.52
CA PRO A 122 -3.39 -4.19 1.47
C PRO A 122 -2.68 -3.67 2.72
N ASN A 123 -3.15 -2.52 3.24
CA ASN A 123 -2.50 -1.83 4.35
C ASN A 123 -2.42 -2.65 5.63
N ASN A 124 -3.39 -3.53 5.88
CA ASN A 124 -3.44 -4.39 7.08
C ASN A 124 -2.30 -5.43 7.16
N VAL A 125 -1.65 -5.74 6.05
CA VAL A 125 -0.50 -6.67 6.02
C VAL A 125 0.85 -5.95 5.87
N LEU A 126 0.86 -4.62 5.80
CA LEU A 126 2.07 -3.79 5.72
C LEU A 126 2.66 -3.39 7.09
N GLY A 127 2.13 -3.92 8.20
CA GLY A 127 2.62 -3.62 9.55
C GLY A 127 3.99 -4.21 9.90
N SER A 128 4.54 -5.10 9.05
CA SER A 128 5.81 -5.78 9.27
C SER A 128 6.67 -5.77 8.02
N VAL A 129 8.00 -5.75 8.20
CA VAL A 129 8.97 -5.86 7.11
C VAL A 129 9.50 -7.29 7.04
N HIS A 130 9.31 -7.92 5.88
CA HIS A 130 9.71 -9.29 5.58
C HIS A 130 11.06 -9.33 4.85
N TYR A 131 12.00 -10.11 5.36
CA TYR A 131 13.34 -10.21 4.78
C TYR A 131 13.98 -11.59 4.99
N CYS A 132 14.95 -11.91 4.16
CA CYS A 132 15.84 -13.08 4.27
C CYS A 132 17.25 -12.58 4.61
N ALA A 133 17.88 -13.18 5.60
CA ALA A 133 19.27 -12.91 5.97
C ALA A 133 19.90 -14.10 6.69
N ASN A 134 21.23 -14.20 6.67
CA ASN A 134 21.98 -15.15 7.47
C ASN A 134 22.08 -14.65 8.94
N GLY A 135 22.20 -15.56 9.91
CA GLY A 135 22.37 -15.21 11.34
C GLY A 135 21.13 -15.48 12.21
N THR A 136 21.12 -15.01 13.43
CA THR A 136 20.02 -15.17 14.41
C THR A 136 18.94 -14.09 14.22
N SER A 137 17.67 -14.42 14.47
CA SER A 137 16.58 -13.44 14.40
C SER A 137 16.46 -12.68 15.74
N HIS A 138 16.19 -11.38 15.68
CA HIS A 138 15.79 -10.60 16.85
C HIS A 138 14.29 -10.76 17.10
N ARG A 139 13.90 -11.22 18.30
CA ARG A 139 12.50 -11.28 18.72
C ARG A 139 12.01 -9.89 19.12
N GLY A 140 10.76 -9.56 18.80
CA GLY A 140 10.10 -8.34 19.29
C GLY A 140 10.20 -7.09 18.41
N SER A 141 10.54 -7.25 17.14
CA SER A 141 10.56 -6.17 16.15
C SER A 141 9.42 -6.39 15.12
N PRO A 142 8.92 -5.35 14.45
CA PRO A 142 8.07 -5.49 13.27
C PRO A 142 8.83 -6.07 12.06
N LEU A 143 9.97 -6.71 12.30
CA LEU A 143 10.80 -7.41 11.33
C LEU A 143 10.50 -8.90 11.37
N ILE A 144 10.09 -9.46 10.23
CA ILE A 144 9.84 -10.89 10.06
C ILE A 144 10.94 -11.48 9.20
N ARG A 145 11.79 -12.28 9.83
CA ARG A 145 12.84 -12.99 9.12
C ARG A 145 12.34 -14.30 8.58
N HIS A 146 12.57 -14.53 7.29
CA HIS A 146 12.29 -15.79 6.62
C HIS A 146 13.57 -16.61 6.43
N HIS A 147 13.49 -17.90 6.73
CA HIS A 147 14.56 -18.87 6.49
C HIS A 147 14.37 -19.51 5.11
N LEU A 148 14.58 -18.72 4.05
CA LEU A 148 14.47 -19.17 2.68
C LEU A 148 15.86 -19.36 2.09
N ARG A 149 16.06 -20.49 1.40
CA ARG A 149 17.20 -20.68 0.50
C ARG A 149 16.85 -20.02 -0.83
N LEU A 150 17.50 -18.91 -1.13
CA LEU A 150 17.32 -18.15 -2.37
C LEU A 150 18.43 -18.52 -3.33
N ALA A 151 18.06 -18.91 -4.55
CA ALA A 151 19.01 -19.05 -5.64
C ALA A 151 19.37 -17.65 -6.19
N PRO A 152 20.54 -17.47 -6.83
CA PRO A 152 20.94 -16.16 -7.38
C PRO A 152 19.88 -15.53 -8.29
N GLN A 153 19.19 -16.33 -9.12
CA GLN A 153 18.12 -15.87 -10.01
C GLN A 153 16.84 -15.42 -9.28
N ASP A 154 16.69 -15.79 -8.01
CA ASP A 154 15.56 -15.38 -7.17
C ASP A 154 15.77 -13.99 -6.55
N ILE A 155 16.93 -13.37 -6.76
CA ILE A 155 17.29 -12.09 -6.15
C ILE A 155 17.51 -11.06 -7.25
N VAL A 156 16.80 -9.94 -7.14
CA VAL A 156 16.95 -8.79 -8.04
C VAL A 156 17.17 -7.52 -7.23
N SER A 157 17.76 -6.51 -7.86
CA SER A 157 17.82 -5.15 -7.33
C SER A 157 16.65 -4.35 -7.88
N ASN A 158 15.84 -3.76 -7.02
CA ASN A 158 14.74 -2.90 -7.41
C ASN A 158 14.71 -1.66 -6.49
N THR A 159 14.67 -0.45 -7.09
CA THR A 159 14.67 0.84 -6.39
C THR A 159 15.78 0.98 -5.32
N GLY A 160 16.96 0.40 -5.57
CA GLY A 160 18.13 0.47 -4.70
C GLY A 160 18.15 -0.53 -3.54
N VAL A 161 17.23 -1.51 -3.50
CA VAL A 161 17.21 -2.59 -2.50
C VAL A 161 17.19 -3.96 -3.16
N ARG A 162 17.72 -4.96 -2.46
CA ARG A 162 17.67 -6.36 -2.89
C ARG A 162 16.35 -6.98 -2.47
N VAL A 163 15.62 -7.52 -3.42
CA VAL A 163 14.32 -8.16 -3.21
C VAL A 163 14.25 -9.52 -3.89
N THR A 164 13.31 -10.35 -3.49
CA THR A 164 13.01 -11.56 -4.29
C THR A 164 12.46 -11.15 -5.65
N SER A 165 12.79 -11.93 -6.70
CA SER A 165 12.27 -11.71 -8.06
C SER A 165 10.74 -11.64 -8.07
N LEU A 166 10.14 -10.99 -9.05
CA LEU A 166 8.68 -10.87 -9.17
C LEU A 166 8.01 -12.25 -9.12
N ARG A 167 8.52 -13.21 -9.91
CA ARG A 167 8.04 -14.60 -9.92
C ARG A 167 8.05 -15.22 -8.54
N LYS A 168 9.21 -15.17 -7.85
CA LYS A 168 9.35 -15.71 -6.49
C LYS A 168 8.43 -15.02 -5.50
N THR A 169 8.31 -13.70 -5.60
CA THR A 169 7.45 -12.87 -4.74
C THR A 169 5.98 -13.24 -4.90
N LEU A 170 5.49 -13.37 -6.15
CA LEU A 170 4.09 -13.74 -6.43
C LEU A 170 3.77 -15.14 -5.92
N VAL A 171 4.62 -16.14 -6.21
CA VAL A 171 4.43 -17.51 -5.71
C VAL A 171 4.41 -17.56 -4.18
N ASP A 172 5.32 -16.85 -3.52
CA ASP A 172 5.39 -16.81 -2.05
C ASP A 172 4.16 -16.13 -1.45
N CYS A 173 3.77 -14.98 -1.97
CA CYS A 173 2.59 -14.26 -1.50
C CYS A 173 1.31 -15.09 -1.71
N LEU A 174 1.10 -15.66 -2.88
CA LEU A 174 -0.11 -16.41 -3.20
C LEU A 174 -0.24 -17.70 -2.37
N CYS A 175 0.87 -18.36 -2.05
CA CYS A 175 0.85 -19.52 -1.18
C CYS A 175 0.64 -19.19 0.32
N THR A 176 0.82 -17.94 0.74
CA THR A 176 0.75 -17.54 2.16
C THR A 176 -0.37 -16.57 2.49
N SER A 177 -0.92 -15.88 1.49
CA SER A 177 -2.01 -14.92 1.65
C SER A 177 -3.37 -15.59 1.75
N ASP A 178 -4.34 -14.93 2.38
CA ASP A 178 -5.74 -15.22 2.14
C ASP A 178 -6.16 -14.81 0.71
N PHE A 179 -7.34 -15.24 0.30
CA PHE A 179 -7.87 -15.00 -1.04
C PHE A 179 -7.97 -13.51 -1.40
N ARG A 180 -8.39 -12.64 -0.46
CA ARG A 180 -8.56 -11.20 -0.71
C ARG A 180 -7.22 -10.51 -0.96
N VAL A 181 -6.25 -10.78 -0.10
CA VAL A 181 -4.88 -10.24 -0.24
C VAL A 181 -4.20 -10.78 -1.50
N GLY A 182 -4.31 -12.08 -1.74
CA GLY A 182 -3.76 -12.73 -2.92
C GLY A 182 -4.33 -12.16 -4.21
N LEU A 183 -5.66 -11.93 -4.26
CA LEU A 183 -6.33 -11.39 -5.43
C LEU A 183 -5.88 -9.95 -5.73
N ALA A 184 -5.78 -9.08 -4.70
CA ALA A 184 -5.28 -7.70 -4.87
C ALA A 184 -3.85 -7.66 -5.43
N ILE A 185 -2.98 -8.55 -4.94
CA ILE A 185 -1.61 -8.67 -5.43
C ILE A 185 -1.57 -9.16 -6.88
N THR A 186 -2.38 -10.18 -7.22
CA THR A 186 -2.37 -10.79 -8.56
C THR A 186 -3.02 -9.87 -9.60
N ASP A 187 -4.16 -9.28 -9.27
CA ASP A 187 -4.83 -8.32 -10.16
C ASP A 187 -3.92 -7.17 -10.50
N SER A 188 -3.21 -6.63 -9.50
CA SER A 188 -2.27 -5.52 -9.72
C SER A 188 -1.07 -5.92 -10.59
N ALA A 189 -0.59 -7.17 -10.49
CA ALA A 189 0.48 -7.66 -11.35
C ALA A 189 0.05 -7.71 -12.82
N ILE A 190 -1.21 -8.12 -13.07
CA ILE A 190 -1.79 -8.19 -14.41
C ILE A 190 -2.13 -6.76 -14.91
N HIS A 191 -2.74 -5.93 -14.07
CA HIS A 191 -3.14 -4.56 -14.39
C HIS A 191 -1.96 -3.70 -14.85
N TRP A 192 -0.83 -3.80 -14.14
CA TRP A 192 0.39 -3.06 -14.46
C TRP A 192 1.27 -3.77 -15.49
N GLU A 193 0.76 -4.84 -16.13
CA GLU A 193 1.50 -5.61 -17.14
C GLU A 193 2.86 -6.15 -16.64
N LEU A 194 3.01 -6.34 -15.33
CA LEU A 194 4.22 -6.89 -14.74
C LEU A 194 4.34 -8.39 -14.99
N ALA A 195 3.21 -9.09 -15.08
CA ALA A 195 3.11 -10.49 -15.47
C ALA A 195 1.71 -10.81 -16.01
N GLY A 196 1.61 -11.65 -17.03
CA GLY A 196 0.35 -12.12 -17.56
C GLY A 196 -0.29 -13.21 -16.70
N LYS A 197 -1.63 -13.34 -16.72
CA LYS A 197 -2.35 -14.38 -15.95
C LYS A 197 -1.79 -15.78 -16.20
N ARG A 198 -1.64 -16.18 -17.48
CA ARG A 198 -1.09 -17.51 -17.86
C ARG A 198 0.33 -17.73 -17.37
N GLU A 199 1.11 -16.67 -17.33
CA GLU A 199 2.48 -16.73 -16.82
C GLU A 199 2.48 -17.00 -15.31
N ILE A 200 1.63 -16.32 -14.55
CA ILE A 200 1.45 -16.51 -13.11
C ILE A 200 0.93 -17.93 -12.84
N GLU A 201 -0.04 -18.43 -13.59
CA GLU A 201 -0.51 -19.81 -13.51
C GLU A 201 0.65 -20.80 -13.70
N CYS A 202 1.48 -20.60 -14.72
CA CYS A 202 2.66 -21.44 -14.97
C CYS A 202 3.66 -21.41 -13.81
N TRP A 203 3.89 -20.25 -13.19
CA TRP A 203 4.77 -20.14 -12.02
C TRP A 203 4.22 -20.87 -10.81
N ILE A 204 2.91 -20.76 -10.56
CA ILE A 204 2.24 -21.46 -9.46
C ILE A 204 2.34 -22.99 -9.66
N GLU A 205 2.15 -23.49 -10.88
CA GLU A 205 2.28 -24.93 -11.15
C GLU A 205 3.70 -25.45 -10.98
N LYS A 206 4.70 -24.68 -11.42
CA LYS A 206 6.11 -25.09 -11.35
C LYS A 206 6.69 -24.96 -9.95
N ASP A 207 6.55 -23.79 -9.33
CA ASP A 207 7.26 -23.44 -8.10
C ASP A 207 6.39 -23.60 -6.84
N GLY A 208 5.08 -23.68 -7.03
CA GLY A 208 4.10 -23.88 -5.96
C GLY A 208 3.85 -25.37 -5.64
N LYS A 209 4.26 -26.28 -6.51
CA LYS A 209 4.01 -27.72 -6.34
C LYS A 209 4.54 -28.24 -4.99
N GLY A 210 3.67 -28.92 -4.23
CA GLY A 210 3.99 -29.45 -2.92
C GLY A 210 4.05 -28.41 -1.78
N ARG A 211 3.84 -27.14 -2.06
CA ARG A 211 3.84 -26.09 -1.02
C ARG A 211 2.50 -26.02 -0.31
N ARG A 212 2.56 -25.70 0.99
CA ARG A 212 1.37 -25.33 1.74
C ARG A 212 0.72 -24.10 1.08
N GLY A 213 -0.60 -24.10 0.93
CA GLY A 213 -1.36 -22.99 0.34
C GLY A 213 -1.48 -23.02 -1.17
N ILE A 214 -0.91 -24.03 -1.88
CA ILE A 214 -0.97 -24.14 -3.35
C ILE A 214 -2.42 -24.19 -3.88
N ARG A 215 -3.35 -24.84 -3.17
CA ARG A 215 -4.77 -24.85 -3.56
C ARG A 215 -5.34 -23.44 -3.58
N GLN A 216 -5.11 -22.68 -2.50
CA GLN A 216 -5.53 -21.29 -2.38
C GLN A 216 -4.88 -20.41 -3.46
N ALA A 217 -3.60 -20.63 -3.77
CA ALA A 217 -2.91 -19.89 -4.84
C ALA A 217 -3.55 -20.13 -6.21
N ARG A 218 -3.84 -21.40 -6.56
CA ARG A 218 -4.52 -21.77 -7.80
C ARG A 218 -5.90 -21.12 -7.92
N GLU A 219 -6.70 -21.23 -6.86
CA GLU A 219 -8.02 -20.61 -6.79
C GLU A 219 -7.91 -19.09 -6.99
N THR A 220 -6.98 -18.44 -6.33
CA THR A 220 -6.76 -17.00 -6.44
C THR A 220 -6.43 -16.59 -7.87
N VAL A 221 -5.51 -17.28 -8.53
CA VAL A 221 -5.13 -16.96 -9.92
C VAL A 221 -6.28 -17.25 -10.89
N ALA A 222 -7.09 -18.29 -10.66
CA ALA A 222 -8.27 -18.57 -11.48
C ALA A 222 -9.24 -17.37 -11.50
N TRP A 223 -9.41 -16.69 -10.36
CA TRP A 223 -10.24 -15.49 -10.23
C TRP A 223 -9.53 -14.18 -10.62
N ALA A 224 -8.24 -14.18 -10.91
CA ALA A 224 -7.49 -12.96 -11.21
C ALA A 224 -7.96 -12.27 -12.47
N ASP A 225 -8.08 -10.94 -12.40
CA ASP A 225 -8.55 -10.06 -13.48
C ASP A 225 -7.89 -8.69 -13.36
N GLY A 226 -7.06 -8.33 -14.33
CA GLY A 226 -6.34 -7.06 -14.37
C GLY A 226 -7.19 -5.83 -14.63
N ARG A 227 -8.51 -5.96 -14.82
CA ARG A 227 -9.42 -4.81 -14.96
C ARG A 227 -9.70 -4.10 -13.64
N SER A 228 -9.42 -4.70 -12.48
CA SER A 228 -9.44 -3.97 -11.20
C SER A 228 -8.37 -2.88 -11.21
N GLU A 229 -8.75 -1.62 -11.06
CA GLU A 229 -7.82 -0.47 -11.13
C GLU A 229 -6.98 -0.30 -9.84
N ASN A 230 -7.48 -0.81 -8.72
CA ASN A 230 -6.79 -0.72 -7.45
C ASN A 230 -7.08 -1.92 -6.52
N GLY A 231 -6.23 -2.06 -5.49
CA GLY A 231 -6.35 -3.16 -4.54
C GLY A 231 -7.64 -3.15 -3.71
N GLY A 232 -8.29 -2.00 -3.55
CA GLY A 232 -9.59 -1.90 -2.88
C GLY A 232 -10.68 -2.58 -3.67
N GLU A 233 -10.73 -2.35 -4.99
CA GLU A 233 -11.65 -3.03 -5.90
C GLU A 233 -11.44 -4.55 -5.89
N SER A 234 -10.18 -5.00 -5.95
CA SER A 234 -9.87 -6.43 -5.88
C SER A 234 -10.34 -7.06 -4.56
N ILE A 235 -10.18 -6.38 -3.42
CA ILE A 235 -10.65 -6.84 -2.11
C ILE A 235 -12.17 -6.89 -2.07
N ALA A 236 -12.86 -5.87 -2.57
CA ALA A 236 -14.32 -5.83 -2.65
C ALA A 236 -14.83 -7.00 -3.49
N ARG A 237 -14.28 -7.19 -4.69
CA ARG A 237 -14.60 -8.32 -5.59
C ARG A 237 -14.35 -9.67 -4.91
N ALA A 238 -13.21 -9.85 -4.26
CA ALA A 238 -12.90 -11.07 -3.54
C ALA A 238 -13.90 -11.34 -2.41
N THR A 239 -14.36 -10.30 -1.72
CA THR A 239 -15.36 -10.42 -0.66
C THR A 239 -16.72 -10.80 -1.24
N MET A 240 -17.15 -10.21 -2.34
CA MET A 240 -18.38 -10.59 -3.06
C MET A 240 -18.37 -12.06 -3.46
N ILE A 241 -17.26 -12.51 -4.06
CA ILE A 241 -17.07 -13.92 -4.46
C ILE A 241 -17.16 -14.86 -3.25
N LYS A 242 -16.52 -14.50 -2.13
CA LYS A 242 -16.56 -15.31 -0.90
C LYS A 242 -17.92 -15.36 -0.24
N LEU A 243 -18.71 -14.31 -0.37
CA LEU A 243 -20.09 -14.25 0.12
C LEU A 243 -21.07 -14.99 -0.79
N GLY A 244 -20.60 -15.62 -1.86
CA GLY A 244 -21.43 -16.42 -2.76
C GLY A 244 -22.19 -15.63 -3.84
N PHE A 245 -21.86 -14.35 -4.04
CA PHE A 245 -22.42 -13.58 -5.14
C PHE A 245 -21.79 -13.97 -6.49
N VAL A 246 -22.52 -13.79 -7.57
CA VAL A 246 -21.95 -13.86 -8.92
C VAL A 246 -20.83 -12.84 -9.03
N ALA A 247 -19.69 -13.25 -9.62
CA ALA A 247 -18.59 -12.33 -9.83
C ALA A 247 -19.03 -11.16 -10.72
N PRO A 248 -18.78 -9.91 -10.33
CA PRO A 248 -19.17 -8.76 -11.13
C PRO A 248 -18.36 -8.68 -12.43
N TYR A 249 -18.94 -8.11 -13.46
CA TYR A 249 -18.18 -7.49 -14.52
C TYR A 249 -17.43 -6.28 -13.94
N LEU A 250 -16.18 -6.06 -14.36
CA LEU A 250 -15.35 -4.96 -13.90
C LEU A 250 -15.34 -3.83 -14.91
N GLN A 251 -15.29 -2.59 -14.41
CA GLN A 251 -15.19 -1.37 -15.21
C GLN A 251 -16.27 -1.30 -16.28
N VAL A 252 -17.52 -1.46 -15.84
CA VAL A 252 -18.69 -1.57 -16.74
C VAL A 252 -19.07 -0.22 -17.31
N GLU A 253 -19.20 -0.16 -18.63
CA GLU A 253 -19.77 0.99 -19.31
C GLU A 253 -21.29 0.86 -19.36
N VAL A 254 -21.99 1.86 -18.85
CA VAL A 254 -23.45 1.95 -18.81
C VAL A 254 -23.89 3.09 -19.70
N PHE A 255 -24.86 2.82 -20.57
CA PHE A 255 -25.45 3.81 -21.44
C PHE A 255 -26.08 4.95 -20.62
N ASP A 256 -25.76 6.18 -20.98
CA ASP A 256 -26.35 7.38 -20.41
C ASP A 256 -27.37 7.95 -21.41
N PRO A 257 -28.69 7.90 -21.11
CA PRO A 257 -29.71 8.40 -22.04
C PRO A 257 -29.63 9.91 -22.25
N MET A 258 -29.02 10.66 -21.33
CA MET A 258 -28.85 12.11 -21.45
C MET A 258 -27.56 12.51 -22.18
N GLU A 259 -26.56 11.60 -22.22
CA GLU A 259 -25.28 11.77 -22.88
C GLU A 259 -24.92 10.50 -23.68
N PRO A 260 -25.63 10.16 -24.79
CA PRO A 260 -25.47 8.88 -25.48
C PRO A 260 -24.06 8.57 -25.98
N ASN A 261 -23.25 9.61 -26.26
CA ASN A 261 -21.88 9.49 -26.73
C ASN A 261 -20.84 9.48 -25.59
N ASN A 262 -21.29 9.51 -24.33
CA ASN A 262 -20.45 9.56 -23.15
C ASN A 262 -20.95 8.57 -22.10
N PRO A 263 -20.76 7.25 -22.31
CA PRO A 263 -21.21 6.24 -21.36
C PRO A 263 -20.57 6.45 -19.99
N LYS A 264 -21.28 6.13 -18.95
CA LYS A 264 -20.76 6.23 -17.58
C LYS A 264 -20.14 4.89 -17.19
N ARG A 265 -19.02 4.94 -16.51
CA ARG A 265 -18.28 3.76 -16.05
C ARG A 265 -18.52 3.52 -14.57
N GLY A 266 -18.91 2.28 -14.21
CA GLY A 266 -19.00 1.80 -12.84
C GLY A 266 -17.90 0.77 -12.53
N ASP A 267 -17.44 0.71 -11.28
CA ASP A 267 -16.36 -0.21 -10.88
C ASP A 267 -16.78 -1.68 -11.03
N PHE A 268 -18.03 -1.98 -10.70
CA PHE A 268 -18.64 -3.31 -10.73
C PHE A 268 -20.02 -3.27 -11.41
N GLY A 269 -20.38 -4.34 -12.10
CA GLY A 269 -21.72 -4.46 -12.68
C GLY A 269 -22.23 -5.88 -12.70
N TRP A 270 -23.54 -6.04 -12.51
CA TRP A 270 -24.26 -7.30 -12.68
C TRP A 270 -25.46 -7.06 -13.59
N ARG A 271 -25.56 -7.85 -14.63
CA ARG A 271 -26.73 -7.82 -15.52
C ARG A 271 -27.79 -8.73 -14.95
N LEU A 272 -28.99 -8.20 -14.75
CA LEU A 272 -30.13 -8.97 -14.27
C LEU A 272 -30.89 -9.65 -15.42
N GLU A 273 -31.76 -10.59 -15.11
CA GLU A 273 -32.54 -11.36 -16.10
C GLU A 273 -33.49 -10.48 -16.95
N ASP A 274 -33.99 -9.40 -16.36
CA ASP A 274 -34.82 -8.40 -17.05
C ASP A 274 -34.01 -7.45 -17.96
N GLY A 275 -32.69 -7.65 -18.05
CA GLY A 275 -31.77 -6.83 -18.83
C GLY A 275 -31.28 -5.56 -18.13
N SER A 276 -31.82 -5.23 -16.97
CA SER A 276 -31.34 -4.10 -16.13
C SER A 276 -30.00 -4.39 -15.50
N TRP A 277 -29.35 -3.34 -14.93
CA TRP A 277 -28.05 -3.47 -14.29
C TRP A 277 -28.12 -3.11 -12.80
N VAL A 278 -27.34 -3.82 -12.01
CA VAL A 278 -26.89 -3.34 -10.69
C VAL A 278 -25.45 -2.88 -10.85
N ILE A 279 -25.19 -1.62 -10.55
CA ILE A 279 -23.87 -1.00 -10.64
C ILE A 279 -23.35 -0.81 -9.23
N GLY A 280 -22.17 -1.36 -8.94
CA GLY A 280 -21.44 -1.18 -7.68
C GLY A 280 -20.34 -0.15 -7.84
N GLU A 281 -20.21 0.75 -6.88
CA GLU A 281 -19.14 1.75 -6.82
C GLU A 281 -18.45 1.69 -5.48
N LEU A 282 -17.11 1.58 -5.49
CA LEU A 282 -16.29 1.63 -4.29
C LEU A 282 -15.88 3.07 -4.01
N ASP A 283 -16.47 3.68 -2.97
CA ASP A 283 -16.11 5.02 -2.55
C ASP A 283 -14.70 5.06 -1.95
N GLY A 284 -13.78 5.65 -2.70
CA GLY A 284 -12.42 5.91 -2.23
C GLY A 284 -12.37 7.13 -1.31
N LEU A 285 -12.21 6.93 0.00
CA LEU A 285 -11.95 8.00 0.97
C LEU A 285 -10.76 8.92 0.57
N GLY A 286 -9.90 8.48 -0.35
CA GLY A 286 -8.77 9.25 -0.87
C GLY A 286 -9.15 10.37 -1.83
N LYS A 287 -10.29 10.31 -2.50
CA LYS A 287 -10.73 11.37 -3.43
C LYS A 287 -11.04 12.67 -2.67
N TYR A 288 -11.60 12.58 -1.47
CA TYR A 288 -11.91 13.74 -0.62
C TYR A 288 -10.69 14.32 0.11
N ARG A 289 -9.61 13.52 0.31
CA ARG A 289 -8.37 14.00 0.94
C ARG A 289 -7.39 14.64 -0.03
N LYS A 290 -7.40 14.27 -1.33
CA LYS A 290 -6.55 14.86 -2.39
C LYS A 290 -7.14 16.14 -2.99
N GLY A 291 -8.46 16.33 -2.92
CA GLY A 291 -9.10 17.60 -3.21
C GLY A 291 -9.07 18.48 -1.97
N GLY A 292 -7.85 18.77 -1.46
CA GLY A 292 -7.67 19.52 -0.23
C GLY A 292 -8.64 20.69 -0.17
N VAL A 293 -9.57 20.62 0.77
CA VAL A 293 -10.24 21.82 1.26
C VAL A 293 -9.13 22.58 1.98
N ASP A 294 -8.38 23.36 1.22
CA ASP A 294 -7.35 24.27 1.75
C ASP A 294 -7.96 25.41 2.56
N GLY A 295 -9.23 25.28 2.95
CA GLY A 295 -10.00 26.32 3.68
C GLY A 295 -10.28 27.55 2.84
N THR A 296 -9.89 27.58 1.57
CA THR A 296 -10.18 28.70 0.68
C THR A 296 -11.57 28.55 0.05
N ARG A 297 -12.20 29.67 -0.28
CA ARG A 297 -13.50 29.71 -0.97
C ARG A 297 -13.46 28.92 -2.28
N ASN A 298 -12.33 28.95 -3.00
CA ASN A 298 -12.13 28.22 -4.24
C ASN A 298 -12.10 26.68 -4.05
N GLY A 299 -11.55 26.19 -2.94
CA GLY A 299 -11.55 24.76 -2.60
C GLY A 299 -12.96 24.24 -2.28
N LEU A 300 -13.74 25.03 -1.54
CA LEU A 300 -15.14 24.69 -1.23
C LEU A 300 -16.01 24.67 -2.50
N ASP A 301 -15.88 25.68 -3.38
CA ASP A 301 -16.63 25.73 -4.64
C ASP A 301 -16.26 24.57 -5.59
N ALA A 302 -15.01 24.14 -5.61
CA ALA A 302 -14.56 22.97 -6.38
C ALA A 302 -15.18 21.68 -5.83
N ALA A 303 -15.23 21.51 -4.50
CA ALA A 303 -15.85 20.36 -3.85
C ALA A 303 -17.37 20.31 -4.10
N ILE A 304 -18.07 21.46 -4.05
CA ILE A 304 -19.50 21.57 -4.35
C ILE A 304 -19.77 21.18 -5.81
N ARG A 305 -18.98 21.70 -6.76
CA ARG A 305 -19.12 21.34 -8.19
C ARG A 305 -18.88 19.86 -8.43
N ALA A 306 -17.87 19.25 -7.79
CA ALA A 306 -17.61 17.83 -7.89
C ALA A 306 -18.77 16.98 -7.36
N LEU A 307 -19.34 17.36 -6.21
CA LEU A 307 -20.51 16.69 -5.64
C LEU A 307 -21.76 16.83 -6.54
N ALA A 308 -21.98 18.01 -7.12
CA ALA A 308 -23.09 18.26 -8.03
C ALA A 308 -22.93 17.43 -9.33
N ALA A 309 -21.73 17.33 -9.87
CA ALA A 309 -21.44 16.51 -11.04
C ALA A 309 -21.67 15.02 -10.75
N GLU A 310 -21.27 14.54 -9.57
CA GLU A 310 -21.49 13.17 -9.15
C GLU A 310 -22.96 12.83 -8.97
N ARG A 311 -23.75 13.71 -8.34
CA ARG A 311 -25.22 13.53 -8.24
C ARG A 311 -25.90 13.53 -9.59
N ARG A 312 -25.45 14.38 -10.53
CA ARG A 312 -26.00 14.36 -11.91
C ARG A 312 -25.71 13.04 -12.59
N ARG A 313 -24.47 12.56 -12.47
CA ARG A 313 -24.07 11.24 -13.01
C ARG A 313 -24.95 10.11 -12.46
N GLU A 314 -25.20 10.09 -11.16
CA GLU A 314 -26.06 9.13 -10.50
C GLU A 314 -27.51 9.19 -11.04
N SER A 315 -28.06 10.41 -11.18
CA SER A 315 -29.40 10.60 -11.77
C SER A 315 -29.47 10.04 -13.20
N HIS A 316 -28.45 10.26 -14.02
CA HIS A 316 -28.41 9.75 -15.39
C HIS A 316 -28.39 8.22 -15.43
N LEU A 317 -27.59 7.58 -14.57
CA LEU A 317 -27.54 6.13 -14.44
C LEU A 317 -28.88 5.53 -13.98
N CYS A 318 -29.59 6.20 -13.06
CA CYS A 318 -30.93 5.79 -12.65
C CYS A 318 -31.95 5.85 -13.81
N LEU A 319 -31.82 6.85 -14.69
CA LEU A 319 -32.69 6.97 -15.89
C LEU A 319 -32.49 5.81 -16.89
N SER A 320 -31.34 5.16 -16.90
CA SER A 320 -31.08 3.95 -17.71
C SER A 320 -31.76 2.69 -17.14
N GLY A 321 -32.51 2.78 -16.04
CA GLY A 321 -33.09 1.63 -15.34
C GLY A 321 -32.09 0.88 -14.46
N SER A 322 -30.85 1.39 -14.32
CA SER A 322 -29.82 0.77 -13.50
C SER A 322 -30.01 1.10 -12.03
N LYS A 323 -29.78 0.12 -11.14
CA LYS A 323 -29.65 0.35 -9.69
C LYS A 323 -28.20 0.64 -9.36
N ILE A 324 -27.94 1.66 -8.54
CA ILE A 324 -26.60 2.00 -8.08
C ILE A 324 -26.47 1.64 -6.61
N VAL A 325 -25.43 0.90 -6.26
CA VAL A 325 -25.05 0.61 -4.87
C VAL A 325 -23.64 1.13 -4.60
N ARG A 326 -23.52 2.04 -3.63
CA ARG A 326 -22.23 2.58 -3.18
C ARG A 326 -21.83 1.97 -1.85
N PHE A 327 -20.57 1.69 -1.72
CA PHE A 327 -20.01 1.15 -0.50
C PHE A 327 -18.56 1.57 -0.31
N SER A 328 -18.17 1.72 0.92
CA SER A 328 -16.80 2.03 1.33
C SER A 328 -16.02 0.76 1.67
N MET A 329 -14.69 0.87 1.77
CA MET A 329 -13.88 -0.24 2.30
C MET A 329 -14.29 -0.67 3.72
N ARG A 330 -14.84 0.23 4.53
CA ARG A 330 -15.39 -0.12 5.84
C ARG A 330 -16.56 -1.08 5.72
N ASP A 331 -17.46 -0.81 4.76
CA ASP A 331 -18.62 -1.66 4.50
C ASP A 331 -18.19 -3.04 3.97
N VAL A 332 -17.22 -3.08 3.07
CA VAL A 332 -16.64 -4.34 2.53
C VAL A 332 -16.01 -5.20 3.64
N LEU A 333 -15.40 -4.58 4.64
CA LEU A 333 -14.78 -5.30 5.77
C LEU A 333 -15.81 -5.79 6.79
N ASP A 334 -16.96 -5.14 6.92
CA ASP A 334 -18.12 -5.66 7.64
C ASP A 334 -18.92 -6.59 6.72
N THR A 335 -18.49 -7.84 6.67
CA THR A 335 -19.04 -8.84 5.73
C THR A 335 -20.54 -9.07 5.92
N THR A 336 -21.05 -8.95 7.14
CA THR A 336 -22.49 -9.11 7.44
C THR A 336 -23.30 -7.94 6.87
N TYR A 337 -22.82 -6.72 7.07
CA TYR A 337 -23.44 -5.54 6.48
C TYR A 337 -23.37 -5.57 4.96
N PHE A 338 -22.20 -5.88 4.42
CA PHE A 338 -21.96 -5.89 2.98
C PHE A 338 -22.81 -6.93 2.26
N GLU A 339 -22.98 -8.11 2.84
CA GLU A 339 -23.87 -9.15 2.32
C GLU A 339 -25.31 -8.68 2.25
N ARG A 340 -25.84 -8.06 3.33
CA ARG A 340 -27.20 -7.50 3.34
C ARG A 340 -27.38 -6.39 2.33
N LEU A 341 -26.39 -5.52 2.19
CA LEU A 341 -26.41 -4.41 1.23
C LEU A 341 -26.52 -4.92 -0.22
N LEU A 342 -25.66 -5.86 -0.60
CA LEU A 342 -25.67 -6.45 -1.94
C LEU A 342 -26.95 -7.24 -2.22
N THR A 343 -27.46 -7.96 -1.23
CA THR A 343 -28.76 -8.68 -1.34
C THR A 343 -29.90 -7.71 -1.53
N ALA A 344 -29.98 -6.63 -0.76
CA ALA A 344 -31.00 -5.59 -0.90
C ALA A 344 -30.92 -4.85 -2.24
N ALA A 345 -29.73 -4.70 -2.82
CA ALA A 345 -29.51 -4.14 -4.14
C ALA A 345 -29.96 -5.10 -5.27
N GLY A 346 -30.18 -6.38 -4.97
CA GLY A 346 -30.59 -7.40 -5.94
C GLY A 346 -29.41 -8.01 -6.70
N VAL A 347 -28.20 -7.97 -6.14
CA VAL A 347 -27.03 -8.65 -6.73
C VAL A 347 -27.26 -10.16 -6.75
N PRO A 348 -27.10 -10.83 -7.93
CA PRO A 348 -27.40 -12.26 -8.05
C PRO A 348 -26.41 -13.12 -7.27
N ARG A 349 -26.91 -14.21 -6.71
CA ARG A 349 -26.12 -15.25 -6.06
C ARG A 349 -25.67 -16.31 -7.06
N ARG A 350 -24.52 -16.91 -6.81
CA ARG A 350 -24.10 -18.11 -7.55
C ARG A 350 -25.04 -19.25 -7.18
N GLU A 351 -25.45 -20.00 -8.18
CA GLU A 351 -26.13 -21.28 -7.93
C GLU A 351 -25.13 -22.21 -7.24
N GLU A 352 -25.55 -22.83 -6.14
CA GLU A 352 -24.77 -23.91 -5.56
C GLU A 352 -24.75 -25.06 -6.59
N PRO A 353 -23.59 -25.69 -6.83
CA PRO A 353 -23.56 -26.89 -7.67
C PRO A 353 -24.56 -27.86 -7.06
N SER A 354 -25.54 -28.28 -7.85
CA SER A 354 -26.44 -29.37 -7.50
C SER A 354 -25.56 -30.61 -7.23
N ASP A 355 -25.62 -31.17 -6.02
CA ASP A 355 -24.93 -32.39 -5.60
C ASP A 355 -25.26 -33.58 -6.53
#